data_8a32ccd435887ca0b509dd464c0b8789
#
_entry.id   8a32ccd435887ca0b509dd464c0b8789
#
_cell.length_a   1.000
_cell.length_b   1.000
_cell.length_c   1.000
_cell.angle_alpha   90.00
_cell.angle_beta   90.00
_cell.angle_gamma   90.00
#
_symmetry.space_group_name_H-M   'P 1'
#
loop_
_entity.id
_entity.type
_entity.pdbx_description
1 polymer ?
#
loop_
_entity_poly.entity_id
_entity_poly.type
_entity_poly.pdbx_seq_one_letter_code
_entity_poly.pdbx_strand_id
1 'polypeptide(L)'
;MVVFDSTFLTFLFVPNAACSVDRPKDRIDFLISDLHGSGEKIRVPAPALSEVLVRTGHSMQQILHELTQSPRFQVEPFDTRAAIEVALIAIDAKKKGAKRGDSTETWAKVKYDRQIVAIAKVLNARAIYSEDENLRTLAASQGLTAKGMADCPLPYTRKSQGPILFPDPPQNDPNEPKS
;
A
#
# COMPACT_ATOMS: atom_id res chain seq x y z
N MET A 1 6.84 -3.93 -9.33
CA MET A 1 5.54 -4.37 -8.75
C MET A 1 5.53 -4.19 -7.25
N VAL A 2 4.36 -3.98 -6.66
CA VAL A 2 4.16 -3.88 -5.22
C VAL A 2 3.11 -4.89 -4.76
N VAL A 3 3.09 -5.20 -3.47
CA VAL A 3 2.12 -6.12 -2.86
C VAL A 3 1.22 -5.33 -1.90
N PHE A 4 -0.10 -5.53 -1.99
CA PHE A 4 -1.07 -5.04 -1.02
C PHE A 4 -1.56 -6.19 -0.15
N ASP A 5 -1.55 -5.99 1.16
CA ASP A 5 -2.14 -6.91 2.12
C ASP A 5 -3.65 -6.68 2.30
N SER A 6 -4.28 -7.42 3.20
CA SER A 6 -5.71 -7.31 3.47
C SER A 6 -6.12 -5.95 4.04
N THR A 7 -5.24 -5.25 4.77
CA THR A 7 -5.56 -3.94 5.35
C THR A 7 -5.64 -2.87 4.27
N PHE A 8 -4.71 -2.85 3.30
CA PHE A 8 -4.76 -1.95 2.16
C PHE A 8 -5.93 -2.25 1.22
N LEU A 9 -6.24 -3.52 0.99
CA LEU A 9 -7.45 -3.90 0.24
C LEU A 9 -8.73 -3.46 0.97
N THR A 10 -8.74 -3.52 2.31
CA THR A 10 -9.87 -3.03 3.10
C THR A 10 -10.07 -1.53 2.88
N PHE A 11 -9.03 -0.70 2.93
CA PHE A 11 -9.16 0.74 2.66
C PHE A 11 -9.61 1.04 1.22
N LEU A 12 -9.29 0.18 0.29
CA LEU A 12 -9.68 0.35 -1.10
C LEU A 12 -11.17 0.03 -1.32
N PHE A 13 -11.66 -1.07 -0.73
CA PHE A 13 -12.97 -1.65 -1.06
C PHE A 13 -14.04 -1.42 0.02
N VAL A 14 -13.66 -1.08 1.25
CA VAL A 14 -14.62 -0.86 2.34
C VAL A 14 -14.80 0.62 2.57
N PRO A 15 -15.97 1.19 2.27
CA PRO A 15 -16.25 2.59 2.56
C PRO A 15 -16.07 2.90 4.05
N ASN A 16 -15.40 4.00 4.36
CA ASN A 16 -15.17 4.47 5.73
C ASN A 16 -14.44 3.48 6.64
N ALA A 17 -13.59 2.62 6.08
CA ALA A 17 -12.72 1.77 6.88
C ALA A 17 -11.92 2.62 7.88
N ALA A 18 -11.93 2.22 9.16
CA ALA A 18 -11.26 2.97 10.22
C ALA A 18 -9.74 3.00 9.99
N CYS A 19 -9.17 4.19 10.02
CA CYS A 19 -7.72 4.43 9.92
C CYS A 19 -7.35 5.59 10.84
N SER A 20 -6.22 5.46 11.55
CA SER A 20 -5.70 6.52 12.41
C SER A 20 -4.94 7.60 11.65
N VAL A 21 -4.61 7.34 10.38
CA VAL A 21 -3.88 8.26 9.52
C VAL A 21 -4.85 9.25 8.87
N ASP A 22 -4.43 10.51 8.79
CA ASP A 22 -5.20 11.56 8.13
C ASP A 22 -5.40 11.27 6.64
N ARG A 23 -6.63 11.47 6.15
CA ARG A 23 -7.04 11.36 4.74
C ARG A 23 -6.62 10.03 4.08
N PRO A 24 -6.98 8.87 4.65
CA PRO A 24 -6.50 7.58 4.14
C PRO A 24 -7.01 7.29 2.72
N LYS A 25 -8.23 7.70 2.39
CA LYS A 25 -8.80 7.53 1.05
C LYS A 25 -8.02 8.31 -0.01
N ASP A 26 -7.67 9.57 0.27
CA ASP A 26 -6.90 10.38 -0.67
C ASP A 26 -5.50 9.82 -0.89
N ARG A 27 -4.89 9.29 0.17
CA ARG A 27 -3.56 8.67 0.10
C ARG A 27 -3.57 7.40 -0.75
N ILE A 28 -4.55 6.52 -0.55
CA ILE A 28 -4.62 5.27 -1.32
C ILE A 28 -4.99 5.53 -2.78
N ASP A 29 -5.91 6.45 -3.06
CA ASP A 29 -6.28 6.83 -4.42
C ASP A 29 -5.09 7.45 -5.17
N PHE A 30 -4.33 8.31 -4.49
CA PHE A 30 -3.12 8.90 -5.07
C PHE A 30 -2.05 7.84 -5.31
N LEU A 31 -1.80 6.94 -4.35
CA LEU A 31 -0.87 5.83 -4.51
C LEU A 31 -1.22 4.95 -5.72
N ILE A 32 -2.50 4.57 -5.87
CA ILE A 32 -2.95 3.74 -6.99
C ILE A 32 -2.77 4.48 -8.33
N SER A 33 -3.05 5.78 -8.35
CA SER A 33 -2.84 6.62 -9.54
C SER A 33 -1.35 6.69 -9.91
N ASP A 34 -0.48 6.89 -8.94
CA ASP A 34 0.97 6.95 -9.12
C ASP A 34 1.54 5.62 -9.63
N LEU A 35 1.15 4.51 -9.00
CA LEU A 35 1.53 3.16 -9.44
C LEU A 35 1.05 2.88 -10.86
N HIS A 36 -0.16 3.32 -11.20
CA HIS A 36 -0.68 3.17 -12.56
C HIS A 36 0.10 4.01 -13.56
N GLY A 37 0.40 5.27 -13.23
CA GLY A 37 1.18 6.17 -14.08
C GLY A 37 2.60 5.67 -14.34
N SER A 38 3.20 4.98 -13.38
CA SER A 38 4.52 4.34 -13.50
C SER A 38 4.48 2.94 -14.13
N GLY A 39 3.31 2.44 -14.52
CA GLY A 39 3.14 1.08 -15.07
C GLY A 39 3.36 -0.05 -14.05
N GLU A 40 3.41 0.27 -12.75
CA GLU A 40 3.58 -0.74 -11.71
C GLU A 40 2.29 -1.53 -11.45
N LYS A 41 2.44 -2.84 -11.34
CA LYS A 41 1.34 -3.76 -11.01
C LYS A 41 1.21 -3.92 -9.50
N ILE A 42 -0.03 -3.99 -9.04
CA ILE A 42 -0.39 -4.31 -7.65
C ILE A 42 -0.69 -5.79 -7.57
N ARG A 43 0.07 -6.51 -6.76
CA ARG A 43 -0.10 -7.94 -6.51
C ARG A 43 -0.89 -8.15 -5.23
N VAL A 44 -1.88 -9.00 -5.31
CA VAL A 44 -2.80 -9.32 -4.21
C VAL A 44 -2.58 -10.78 -3.83
N PRO A 45 -1.89 -11.08 -2.72
CA PRO A 45 -1.73 -12.45 -2.25
C PRO A 45 -3.09 -13.11 -1.97
N ALA A 46 -3.29 -14.35 -2.41
CA ALA A 46 -4.53 -15.08 -2.15
C ALA A 46 -4.93 -15.14 -0.67
N PRO A 47 -4.01 -15.28 0.31
CA PRO A 47 -4.34 -15.15 1.72
C PRO A 47 -4.93 -13.77 2.07
N ALA A 48 -4.34 -12.66 1.60
CA ALA A 48 -4.86 -11.31 1.83
C ALA A 48 -6.23 -11.11 1.19
N LEU A 49 -6.43 -11.64 -0.02
CA LEU A 49 -7.75 -11.64 -0.67
C LEU A 49 -8.79 -12.36 0.17
N SER A 50 -8.47 -13.56 0.69
CA SER A 50 -9.43 -14.33 1.50
C SER A 50 -9.90 -13.56 2.74
N GLU A 51 -9.01 -12.84 3.42
CA GLU A 51 -9.34 -12.02 4.58
C GLU A 51 -10.29 -10.86 4.23
N VAL A 52 -10.03 -10.14 3.14
CA VAL A 52 -10.92 -9.04 2.74
C VAL A 52 -12.30 -9.54 2.30
N LEU A 53 -12.37 -10.68 1.60
CA LEU A 53 -13.64 -11.27 1.18
C LEU A 53 -14.49 -11.71 2.38
N VAL A 54 -13.88 -12.25 3.44
CA VAL A 54 -14.58 -12.57 4.68
C VAL A 54 -15.16 -11.32 5.34
N ARG A 55 -14.40 -10.22 5.39
CA ARG A 55 -14.85 -8.95 5.98
C ARG A 55 -15.97 -8.28 5.19
N THR A 56 -15.97 -8.43 3.88
CA THR A 56 -16.91 -7.74 2.98
C THR A 56 -18.11 -8.57 2.58
N GLY A 57 -18.14 -9.86 2.86
CA GLY A 57 -19.23 -10.82 2.68
C GLY A 57 -20.18 -10.56 1.50
N HIS A 58 -21.13 -9.65 1.69
CA HIS A 58 -22.16 -9.30 0.68
C HIS A 58 -21.59 -8.59 -0.57
N SER A 59 -20.42 -7.96 -0.48
CA SER A 59 -19.76 -7.27 -1.61
C SER A 59 -18.68 -8.13 -2.29
N MET A 60 -18.57 -9.40 -1.92
CA MET A 60 -17.53 -10.32 -2.43
C MET A 60 -17.49 -10.38 -3.95
N GLN A 61 -18.65 -10.52 -4.61
CA GLN A 61 -18.72 -10.62 -6.07
C GLN A 61 -18.24 -9.35 -6.76
N GLN A 62 -18.61 -8.18 -6.21
CA GLN A 62 -18.16 -6.90 -6.74
C GLN A 62 -16.64 -6.74 -6.63
N ILE A 63 -16.07 -7.07 -5.47
CA ILE A 63 -14.61 -6.99 -5.24
C ILE A 63 -13.86 -7.93 -6.17
N LEU A 64 -14.32 -9.18 -6.33
CA LEU A 64 -13.73 -10.12 -7.27
C LEU A 64 -13.81 -9.61 -8.71
N HIS A 65 -14.94 -9.03 -9.10
CA HIS A 65 -15.08 -8.42 -10.42
C HIS A 65 -14.07 -7.29 -10.63
N GLU A 66 -14.00 -6.34 -9.70
CA GLU A 66 -13.06 -5.22 -9.78
C GLU A 66 -11.59 -5.67 -9.85
N LEU A 67 -11.20 -6.65 -9.03
CA LEU A 67 -9.84 -7.18 -9.03
C LEU A 67 -9.50 -7.95 -10.31
N THR A 68 -10.44 -8.71 -10.87
CA THR A 68 -10.18 -9.54 -12.06
C THR A 68 -10.29 -8.78 -13.36
N GLN A 69 -11.14 -7.75 -13.43
CA GLN A 69 -11.30 -6.92 -14.63
C GLN A 69 -10.29 -5.78 -14.72
N SER A 70 -9.71 -5.38 -13.61
CA SER A 70 -8.73 -4.30 -13.62
C SER A 70 -7.34 -4.80 -14.03
N PRO A 71 -6.73 -4.24 -15.09
CA PRO A 71 -5.37 -4.59 -15.47
C PRO A 71 -4.30 -4.17 -14.44
N ARG A 72 -4.71 -3.39 -13.42
CA ARG A 72 -3.82 -2.90 -12.35
C ARG A 72 -3.52 -3.94 -11.32
N PHE A 73 -4.50 -4.82 -11.03
CA PHE A 73 -4.41 -5.85 -10.01
C PHE A 73 -4.14 -7.21 -10.60
N GLN A 74 -3.40 -8.02 -9.85
CA GLN A 74 -3.23 -9.43 -10.15
C GLN A 74 -3.22 -10.22 -8.86
N VAL A 75 -4.12 -11.20 -8.75
CA VAL A 75 -4.15 -12.11 -7.61
C VAL A 75 -3.02 -13.14 -7.76
N GLU A 76 -2.27 -13.31 -6.69
CA GLU A 76 -1.12 -14.24 -6.65
C GLU A 76 -1.44 -15.43 -5.76
N PRO A 77 -1.30 -16.65 -6.29
CA PRO A 77 -1.56 -17.86 -5.53
C PRO A 77 -0.47 -18.12 -4.47
N PHE A 78 -0.83 -18.85 -3.43
CA PHE A 78 0.13 -19.47 -2.54
C PHE A 78 0.61 -20.79 -3.19
N ASP A 79 1.65 -20.68 -4.02
CA ASP A 79 2.22 -21.79 -4.79
C ASP A 79 3.32 -22.55 -4.02
N THR A 80 3.93 -23.55 -4.68
CA THR A 80 5.00 -24.34 -4.08
C THR A 80 6.23 -23.49 -3.72
N ARG A 81 6.56 -22.46 -4.50
CA ARG A 81 7.70 -21.57 -4.20
C ARG A 81 7.44 -20.78 -2.94
N ALA A 82 6.24 -20.22 -2.81
CA ALA A 82 5.81 -19.52 -1.60
C ALA A 82 5.78 -20.46 -0.38
N ALA A 83 5.36 -21.71 -0.54
CA ALA A 83 5.37 -22.69 0.53
C ALA A 83 6.80 -23.01 1.02
N ILE A 84 7.76 -23.15 0.10
CA ILE A 84 9.18 -23.33 0.45
C ILE A 84 9.69 -22.09 1.22
N GLU A 85 9.37 -20.88 0.74
CA GLU A 85 9.80 -19.64 1.38
C GLU A 85 9.22 -19.50 2.80
N VAL A 86 7.94 -19.85 3.01
CA VAL A 86 7.34 -19.90 4.37
C VAL A 86 8.12 -20.84 5.28
N ALA A 87 8.53 -22.02 4.77
CA ALA A 87 9.31 -22.96 5.56
C ALA A 87 10.67 -22.36 5.96
N LEU A 88 11.35 -21.68 5.05
CA LEU A 88 12.61 -20.99 5.32
C LEU A 88 12.47 -19.90 6.38
N ILE A 89 11.44 -19.03 6.26
CA ILE A 89 11.11 -17.99 7.24
C ILE A 89 10.85 -18.64 8.62
N ALA A 90 10.10 -19.73 8.66
CA ALA A 90 9.77 -20.41 9.91
C ALA A 90 11.01 -21.07 10.57
N ILE A 91 11.90 -21.64 9.77
CA ILE A 91 13.16 -22.24 10.25
C ILE A 91 14.06 -21.14 10.83
N ASP A 92 14.20 -20.01 10.15
CA ASP A 92 15.01 -18.88 10.61
C ASP A 92 14.47 -18.32 11.94
N ALA A 93 13.16 -18.09 12.03
CA ALA A 93 12.51 -17.66 13.27
C ALA A 93 12.75 -18.67 14.43
N LYS A 94 12.69 -19.97 14.13
CA LYS A 94 12.96 -21.01 15.13
C LYS A 94 14.42 -20.99 15.61
N LYS A 95 15.40 -20.80 14.71
CA LYS A 95 16.82 -20.68 15.05
C LYS A 95 17.09 -19.48 15.94
N LYS A 96 16.38 -18.37 15.75
CA LYS A 96 16.46 -17.16 16.57
C LYS A 96 15.72 -17.28 17.92
N GLY A 97 15.22 -18.47 18.28
CA GLY A 97 14.52 -18.72 19.55
C GLY A 97 13.06 -18.26 19.57
N ALA A 98 12.56 -17.68 18.50
CA ALA A 98 11.24 -17.09 18.43
C ALA A 98 10.33 -17.88 17.47
N LYS A 99 9.58 -18.87 17.97
CA LYS A 99 8.60 -19.60 17.13
C LYS A 99 7.57 -18.69 16.46
N ARG A 100 7.20 -17.60 17.14
CA ARG A 100 6.24 -16.60 16.67
C ARG A 100 6.90 -15.34 16.12
N GLY A 101 8.25 -15.25 16.11
CA GLY A 101 8.95 -13.98 16.05
C GLY A 101 8.66 -13.18 17.34
N ASP A 102 8.79 -11.87 17.29
CA ASP A 102 8.44 -10.99 18.41
C ASP A 102 6.93 -10.66 18.45
N SER A 103 6.10 -11.43 17.72
CA SER A 103 4.66 -11.18 17.59
C SER A 103 3.90 -11.72 18.80
N THR A 104 3.03 -10.88 19.38
CA THR A 104 2.04 -11.22 20.40
C THR A 104 0.77 -11.84 19.82
N GLU A 105 0.65 -11.90 18.48
CA GLU A 105 -0.51 -12.36 17.73
C GLU A 105 -0.78 -13.87 17.86
N THR A 106 -1.97 -14.28 17.45
CA THR A 106 -2.35 -15.70 17.38
C THR A 106 -1.49 -16.45 16.36
N TRP A 107 -1.27 -17.74 16.59
CA TRP A 107 -0.51 -18.58 15.66
C TRP A 107 -1.12 -18.62 14.25
N ALA A 108 -2.43 -18.53 14.15
CA ALA A 108 -3.13 -18.48 12.86
C ALA A 108 -2.72 -17.23 12.07
N LYS A 109 -2.75 -16.05 12.71
CA LYS A 109 -2.36 -14.79 12.09
C LYS A 109 -0.90 -14.81 11.64
N VAL A 110 0.02 -15.26 12.48
CA VAL A 110 1.45 -15.40 12.13
C VAL A 110 1.65 -16.27 10.90
N LYS A 111 0.84 -17.32 10.72
CA LYS A 111 0.90 -18.15 9.52
C LYS A 111 0.46 -17.40 8.26
N TYR A 112 -0.62 -16.62 8.35
CA TYR A 112 -1.10 -15.81 7.22
C TYR A 112 -0.07 -14.74 6.83
N ASP A 113 0.48 -14.02 7.80
CA ASP A 113 1.50 -13.00 7.56
C ASP A 113 2.73 -13.58 6.85
N ARG A 114 3.17 -14.77 7.29
CA ARG A 114 4.29 -15.49 6.63
C ARG A 114 3.96 -15.86 5.18
N GLN A 115 2.73 -16.25 4.88
CA GLN A 115 2.33 -16.57 3.50
C GLN A 115 2.34 -15.31 2.62
N ILE A 116 1.81 -14.19 3.13
CA ILE A 116 1.81 -12.91 2.42
C ILE A 116 3.24 -12.44 2.13
N VAL A 117 4.10 -12.46 3.15
CA VAL A 117 5.52 -12.05 3.02
C VAL A 117 6.28 -12.99 2.08
N ALA A 118 6.03 -14.30 2.16
CA ALA A 118 6.66 -15.27 1.27
C ALA A 118 6.29 -15.06 -0.20
N ILE A 119 5.01 -14.80 -0.49
CA ILE A 119 4.56 -14.45 -1.84
C ILE A 119 5.28 -13.18 -2.33
N ALA A 120 5.35 -12.14 -1.49
CA ALA A 120 6.05 -10.91 -1.84
C ALA A 120 7.54 -11.13 -2.16
N LYS A 121 8.22 -12.00 -1.39
CA LYS A 121 9.62 -12.38 -1.64
C LYS A 121 9.79 -13.14 -2.96
N VAL A 122 8.97 -14.15 -3.20
CA VAL A 122 9.01 -14.96 -4.44
C VAL A 122 8.80 -14.08 -5.68
N LEU A 123 7.97 -13.06 -5.55
CA LEU A 123 7.71 -12.08 -6.61
C LEU A 123 8.83 -11.04 -6.77
N ASN A 124 9.81 -10.99 -5.87
CA ASN A 124 10.77 -9.88 -5.78
C ASN A 124 10.05 -8.51 -5.75
N ALA A 125 9.02 -8.41 -4.92
CA ALA A 125 8.24 -7.19 -4.79
C ALA A 125 9.11 -6.04 -4.30
N ARG A 126 8.97 -4.85 -4.92
CA ARG A 126 9.69 -3.64 -4.54
C ARG A 126 9.26 -3.14 -3.15
N ALA A 127 8.00 -3.31 -2.83
CA ALA A 127 7.44 -2.97 -1.52
C ALA A 127 6.19 -3.79 -1.21
N ILE A 128 5.94 -3.97 0.08
CA ILE A 128 4.66 -4.46 0.61
C ILE A 128 3.98 -3.33 1.37
N TYR A 129 2.69 -3.15 1.16
CA TYR A 129 1.87 -2.13 1.82
C TYR A 129 0.93 -2.80 2.81
N SER A 130 1.02 -2.40 4.08
CA SER A 130 0.22 -2.95 5.19
C SER A 130 0.12 -1.96 6.33
N GLU A 131 -1.05 -1.90 7.00
CA GLU A 131 -1.18 -1.22 8.30
C GLU A 131 -0.87 -2.14 9.48
N ASP A 132 -0.68 -3.42 9.23
CA ASP A 132 -0.29 -4.37 10.26
C ASP A 132 1.21 -4.23 10.57
N GLU A 133 1.52 -3.78 11.78
CA GLU A 133 2.90 -3.55 12.23
C GLU A 133 3.70 -4.86 12.31
N ASN A 134 3.06 -5.97 12.73
CA ASN A 134 3.72 -7.27 12.81
C ASN A 134 4.09 -7.78 11.41
N LEU A 135 3.19 -7.61 10.43
CA LEU A 135 3.47 -7.96 9.04
C LEU A 135 4.60 -7.08 8.48
N ARG A 136 4.57 -5.76 8.73
CA ARG A 136 5.65 -4.85 8.29
C ARG A 136 6.99 -5.22 8.90
N THR A 137 7.02 -5.52 10.20
CA THR A 137 8.23 -5.96 10.91
C THR A 137 8.77 -7.27 10.33
N LEU A 138 7.88 -8.24 10.10
CA LEU A 138 8.26 -9.50 9.46
C LEU A 138 8.83 -9.26 8.05
N ALA A 139 8.16 -8.46 7.22
CA ALA A 139 8.61 -8.15 5.87
C ALA A 139 10.00 -7.49 5.87
N ALA A 140 10.21 -6.50 6.75
CA ALA A 140 11.50 -5.83 6.92
C ALA A 140 12.60 -6.81 7.35
N SER A 141 12.30 -7.74 8.28
CA SER A 141 13.25 -8.79 8.71
C SER A 141 13.66 -9.74 7.58
N GLN A 142 12.83 -9.81 6.53
CA GLN A 142 13.08 -10.60 5.33
C GLN A 142 13.68 -9.79 4.16
N GLY A 143 14.10 -8.54 4.42
CA GLY A 143 14.73 -7.68 3.43
C GLY A 143 13.75 -7.00 2.45
N LEU A 144 12.46 -7.02 2.73
CA LEU A 144 11.45 -6.32 1.93
C LEU A 144 11.25 -4.89 2.45
N THR A 145 11.04 -3.95 1.53
CA THR A 145 10.54 -2.62 1.92
C THR A 145 9.07 -2.74 2.34
N ALA A 146 8.78 -2.36 3.59
CA ALA A 146 7.41 -2.36 4.12
C ALA A 146 6.93 -0.92 4.33
N LYS A 147 5.70 -0.62 3.95
CA LYS A 147 5.09 0.72 4.01
C LYS A 147 3.70 0.66 4.62
N GLY A 148 3.39 1.64 5.47
CA GLY A 148 2.06 1.89 5.99
C GLY A 148 1.34 3.01 5.24
N MET A 149 0.10 3.32 5.66
CA MET A 149 -0.70 4.41 5.09
C MET A 149 -0.02 5.78 5.30
N ALA A 150 0.67 5.96 6.42
CA ALA A 150 1.41 7.19 6.71
C ALA A 150 2.55 7.45 5.71
N ASP A 151 3.12 6.39 5.12
CA ASP A 151 4.18 6.48 4.11
C ASP A 151 3.64 6.80 2.71
N CYS A 152 2.32 6.71 2.52
CA CYS A 152 1.68 7.06 1.26
C CYS A 152 1.58 8.57 1.13
N PRO A 153 2.02 9.17 0.01
CA PRO A 153 1.96 10.61 -0.16
C PRO A 153 0.52 11.08 -0.28
N LEU A 154 0.28 12.31 0.20
CA LEU A 154 -0.96 13.03 -0.11
C LEU A 154 -0.84 13.66 -1.50
N PRO A 155 -1.95 13.72 -2.25
CA PRO A 155 -1.97 14.51 -3.47
C PRO A 155 -1.57 15.95 -3.12
N TYR A 156 -0.70 16.55 -3.94
CA TYR A 156 -0.37 17.96 -3.79
C TYR A 156 -1.66 18.77 -3.89
N THR A 157 -2.18 19.23 -2.76
CA THR A 157 -3.06 20.39 -2.78
C THR A 157 -2.18 21.53 -3.26
N ARG A 158 -2.40 22.03 -4.48
CA ARG A 158 -1.92 23.37 -4.84
C ARG A 158 -2.39 24.27 -3.70
N LYS A 159 -1.49 24.67 -2.80
CA LYS A 159 -1.72 25.84 -1.99
C LYS A 159 -2.07 26.89 -3.02
N SER A 160 -3.26 27.48 -2.93
CA SER A 160 -3.64 28.61 -3.76
C SER A 160 -2.43 29.54 -3.79
N GLN A 161 -1.73 29.61 -4.91
CA GLN A 161 -0.81 30.70 -5.11
C GLN A 161 -1.70 31.93 -4.93
N GLY A 162 -1.43 32.71 -3.89
CA GLY A 162 -2.06 34.00 -3.75
C GLY A 162 -1.97 34.74 -5.08
N PRO A 163 -2.87 35.66 -5.38
CA PRO A 163 -2.87 36.34 -6.65
C PRO A 163 -1.44 36.80 -6.95
N ILE A 164 -0.93 36.43 -8.13
CA ILE A 164 0.38 36.91 -8.60
C ILE A 164 0.18 38.42 -8.70
N LEU A 165 0.69 39.16 -7.69
CA LEU A 165 0.77 40.61 -7.76
C LEU A 165 1.80 40.95 -8.83
N PHE A 166 1.33 41.18 -10.05
CA PHE A 166 2.15 41.83 -11.04
C PHE A 166 2.40 43.25 -10.52
N PRO A 167 3.63 43.76 -10.48
CA PRO A 167 3.88 45.16 -10.17
C PRO A 167 3.11 46.01 -11.17
N ASP A 168 2.44 47.04 -10.65
CA ASP A 168 1.73 48.00 -11.50
C ASP A 168 2.71 48.52 -12.57
N PRO A 169 2.24 48.69 -13.81
CA PRO A 169 3.05 49.32 -14.84
C PRO A 169 3.50 50.71 -14.37
N PRO A 170 4.72 51.14 -14.70
CA PRO A 170 5.23 52.43 -14.28
C PRO A 170 4.24 53.54 -14.71
N GLN A 171 3.77 54.28 -13.73
CA GLN A 171 2.90 55.43 -14.01
C GLN A 171 3.78 56.45 -14.77
N ASN A 172 3.39 56.77 -15.99
CA ASN A 172 4.01 57.85 -16.74
C ASN A 172 3.78 59.16 -15.98
N ASP A 173 4.83 59.78 -15.50
CA ASP A 173 4.79 61.10 -14.90
C ASP A 173 4.44 62.13 -16.00
N PRO A 174 3.31 62.86 -15.90
CA PRO A 174 2.90 63.80 -16.92
C PRO A 174 3.83 65.05 -17.01
N ASN A 175 4.87 65.12 -16.17
CA ASN A 175 5.80 66.26 -16.11
C ASN A 175 7.21 65.97 -16.68
N GLU A 176 7.42 64.91 -17.45
CA GLU A 176 8.69 64.68 -18.10
C GLU A 176 8.86 65.68 -19.27
N PRO A 177 9.90 66.54 -19.27
CA PRO A 177 10.13 67.49 -20.36
C PRO A 177 10.52 66.78 -21.65
N LYS A 178 9.70 66.98 -22.69
CA LYS A 178 10.04 66.50 -24.06
C LYS A 178 11.25 67.23 -24.57
N SER A 179 12.36 66.53 -24.70
CA SER A 179 13.57 66.96 -25.42
C SER A 179 13.43 66.68 -26.90
#